data_76a4f7644e60822eefcb6f5d276c121d
#
_entry.id   76a4f7644e60822eefcb6f5d276c121d
#
_cell.length_a   1.000
_cell.length_b   1.000
_cell.length_c   1.000
_cell.angle_alpha   90.00
_cell.angle_beta   90.00
_cell.angle_gamma   90.00
#
_symmetry.space_group_name_H-M   'P 1'
#
loop_
_entity.id
_entity.type
_entity.pdbx_description
1 polymer ?
#
loop_
_entity_poly.entity_id
_entity_poly.type
_entity_poly.pdbx_seq_one_letter_code
_entity_poly.pdbx_strand_id
1 'polypeptide(L)'
;MTPISSILAQGVPILDAARVLGLPASNNAELERFLRLNTPRAFAVGPNNTFGWQAGGGDAAVVEQRAIASCERRAGAGNCAVVLRDLAIVRPGREWAPTPPPANIGISSMAHDTVPDNRFIWWGPQQARGVLVFAHGRGERGNMDDSRGSQPQSWTRHFNNAGYDVWRFDRHPNSDETARAARWLRTDLAELRRRGYRHIIVAGQSRGGWNAMMVLDQPGLADVVIAIASAAHGRGADARNDPQWQQISQLEAILTAGQASSQARLAAANFREDPFDAEPDRRAALMRQYGQRFAGFLLIDRPEGLIGHSAGASSAFNTRYGACLLNFATAPRPPSSC
;
A
#
# COMPACT_ATOMS: atom_id res chain seq x y z
N MET A 1 -20.56 -17.29 2.10
CA MET A 1 -20.11 -15.88 1.93
C MET A 1 -19.38 -15.82 0.61
N THR A 2 -19.94 -15.20 -0.41
CA THR A 2 -19.29 -14.99 -1.71
C THR A 2 -18.13 -14.04 -1.46
N PRO A 3 -16.91 -14.34 -1.88
CA PRO A 3 -15.77 -13.45 -1.65
C PRO A 3 -16.04 -12.09 -2.31
N ILE A 4 -15.83 -11.01 -1.58
CA ILE A 4 -16.08 -9.61 -2.00
C ILE A 4 -15.32 -9.25 -3.30
N SER A 5 -14.25 -9.98 -3.62
CA SER A 5 -13.51 -9.87 -4.88
C SER A 5 -14.30 -10.29 -6.14
N SER A 6 -15.41 -11.02 -6.02
CA SER A 6 -16.10 -11.55 -7.21
C SER A 6 -17.03 -10.55 -7.91
N ILE A 7 -17.44 -9.46 -7.26
CA ILE A 7 -18.45 -8.56 -7.83
C ILE A 7 -17.82 -7.44 -8.68
N LEU A 8 -16.60 -7.03 -8.38
CA LEU A 8 -15.91 -5.93 -9.12
C LEU A 8 -14.85 -6.42 -10.11
N ALA A 9 -14.35 -7.64 -9.95
CA ALA A 9 -13.43 -8.27 -10.90
C ALA A 9 -14.11 -8.57 -12.25
N GLN A 10 -15.44 -8.59 -12.32
CA GLN A 10 -16.18 -8.77 -13.56
C GLN A 10 -16.05 -7.48 -14.42
N GLY A 11 -15.08 -7.48 -15.31
CA GLY A 11 -14.84 -6.40 -16.27
C GLY A 11 -13.40 -5.93 -16.41
N VAL A 12 -12.51 -6.27 -15.49
CA VAL A 12 -11.08 -5.96 -15.61
C VAL A 12 -10.30 -7.24 -15.92
N PRO A 13 -9.92 -7.45 -17.19
CA PRO A 13 -9.38 -8.73 -17.67
C PRO A 13 -8.21 -9.28 -16.86
N ILE A 14 -7.31 -8.43 -16.36
CA ILE A 14 -6.16 -8.91 -15.59
C ILE A 14 -6.56 -9.50 -14.22
N LEU A 15 -7.64 -9.02 -13.60
CA LEU A 15 -8.12 -9.58 -12.34
C LEU A 15 -8.82 -10.93 -12.53
N ASP A 16 -9.19 -11.25 -13.77
CA ASP A 16 -9.76 -12.54 -14.19
C ASP A 16 -8.82 -13.24 -15.21
N ALA A 17 -7.51 -13.05 -15.01
CA ALA A 17 -6.49 -13.48 -15.97
C ALA A 17 -6.55 -15.01 -16.22
N ALA A 18 -6.87 -15.83 -15.22
CA ALA A 18 -7.00 -17.26 -15.41
C ALA A 18 -8.06 -17.61 -16.47
N ARG A 19 -9.24 -17.03 -16.38
CA ARG A 19 -10.33 -17.22 -17.34
C ARG A 19 -9.97 -16.64 -18.71
N VAL A 20 -9.46 -15.39 -18.74
CA VAL A 20 -9.09 -14.71 -19.99
C VAL A 20 -8.01 -15.47 -20.75
N LEU A 21 -7.04 -16.03 -20.04
CA LEU A 21 -5.93 -16.79 -20.62
C LEU A 21 -6.28 -18.27 -20.85
N GLY A 22 -7.43 -18.73 -20.36
CA GLY A 22 -7.81 -20.13 -20.42
C GLY A 22 -6.92 -21.04 -19.58
N LEU A 23 -6.44 -20.55 -18.44
CA LEU A 23 -5.62 -21.33 -17.52
C LEU A 23 -6.51 -22.17 -16.60
N PRO A 24 -6.06 -23.36 -16.18
CA PRO A 24 -6.83 -24.19 -15.27
C PRO A 24 -6.99 -23.55 -13.89
N ALA A 25 -8.05 -23.92 -13.19
CA ALA A 25 -8.34 -23.41 -11.84
C ALA A 25 -7.20 -23.65 -10.83
N SER A 26 -6.37 -24.66 -11.05
CA SER A 26 -5.17 -24.91 -10.24
C SER A 26 -4.16 -23.76 -10.24
N ASN A 27 -4.20 -22.91 -11.26
CA ASN A 27 -3.29 -21.75 -11.37
C ASN A 27 -3.84 -20.50 -10.66
N ASN A 28 -5.11 -20.49 -10.21
CA ASN A 28 -5.75 -19.32 -9.64
C ASN A 28 -5.00 -18.77 -8.43
N ALA A 29 -4.60 -19.64 -7.49
CA ALA A 29 -3.90 -19.21 -6.27
C ALA A 29 -2.56 -18.51 -6.58
N GLU A 30 -1.80 -19.01 -7.55
CA GLU A 30 -0.53 -18.42 -7.95
C GLU A 30 -0.73 -17.10 -8.73
N LEU A 31 -1.77 -17.02 -9.57
CA LEU A 31 -2.14 -15.77 -10.24
C LEU A 31 -2.59 -14.71 -9.24
N GLU A 32 -3.42 -15.07 -8.27
CA GLU A 32 -3.82 -14.16 -7.21
C GLU A 32 -2.61 -13.67 -6.40
N ARG A 33 -1.67 -14.57 -6.08
CA ARG A 33 -0.41 -14.21 -5.42
C ARG A 33 0.40 -13.26 -6.28
N PHE A 34 0.58 -13.55 -7.58
CA PHE A 34 1.26 -12.69 -8.53
C PHE A 34 0.64 -11.29 -8.61
N LEU A 35 -0.69 -11.19 -8.67
CA LEU A 35 -1.40 -9.92 -8.76
C LEU A 35 -1.29 -9.05 -7.49
N ARG A 36 -0.84 -9.61 -6.38
CA ARG A 36 -0.59 -8.91 -5.11
C ARG A 36 0.86 -8.47 -4.93
N LEU A 37 1.74 -8.68 -5.93
CA LEU A 37 3.14 -8.26 -5.90
C LEU A 37 3.34 -6.94 -6.63
N ASN A 38 4.39 -6.21 -6.25
CA ASN A 38 4.77 -4.97 -6.91
C ASN A 38 5.41 -5.22 -8.28
N THR A 39 5.35 -4.20 -9.14
CA THR A 39 6.03 -4.16 -10.44
C THR A 39 7.53 -3.83 -10.26
N PRO A 40 8.43 -4.21 -11.20
CA PRO A 40 8.12 -4.99 -12.38
C PRO A 40 7.81 -6.45 -12.02
N ARG A 41 6.88 -7.04 -12.75
CA ARG A 41 6.51 -8.45 -12.57
C ARG A 41 6.09 -9.07 -13.90
N ALA A 42 6.40 -10.36 -14.09
CA ALA A 42 6.04 -11.12 -15.28
C ALA A 42 5.55 -12.52 -14.93
N PHE A 43 4.57 -13.02 -15.67
CA PHE A 43 4.05 -14.37 -15.58
C PHE A 43 4.16 -15.03 -16.95
N ALA A 44 4.87 -16.16 -17.02
CA ALA A 44 5.09 -16.93 -18.21
C ALA A 44 4.31 -18.26 -18.15
N VAL A 45 3.83 -18.72 -19.30
CA VAL A 45 3.09 -19.98 -19.45
C VAL A 45 3.71 -20.80 -20.56
N GLY A 46 3.77 -22.11 -20.37
CA GLY A 46 4.22 -23.12 -21.31
C GLY A 46 3.16 -24.21 -21.55
N PRO A 47 3.51 -25.28 -22.27
CA PRO A 47 2.64 -26.41 -22.53
C PRO A 47 2.23 -27.13 -21.22
N ASN A 48 1.15 -27.88 -21.29
CA ASN A 48 0.60 -28.65 -20.15
C ASN A 48 0.35 -27.81 -18.90
N ASN A 49 -0.01 -26.53 -19.11
CA ASN A 49 -0.28 -25.56 -18.04
C ASN A 49 0.91 -25.30 -17.10
N THR A 50 2.12 -25.58 -17.55
CA THR A 50 3.33 -25.15 -16.83
C THR A 50 3.39 -23.63 -16.77
N PHE A 51 3.86 -23.10 -15.66
CA PHE A 51 4.02 -21.65 -15.51
C PHE A 51 5.25 -21.33 -14.67
N GLY A 52 5.67 -20.10 -14.77
CA GLY A 52 6.66 -19.47 -13.91
C GLY A 52 6.40 -17.98 -13.81
N TRP A 53 6.76 -17.40 -12.69
CA TRP A 53 6.65 -15.96 -12.52
C TRP A 53 7.79 -15.39 -11.68
N GLN A 54 8.00 -14.09 -11.85
CA GLN A 54 8.94 -13.29 -11.09
C GLN A 54 8.34 -11.93 -10.81
N ALA A 55 8.66 -11.33 -9.66
CA ALA A 55 8.30 -9.96 -9.33
C ALA A 55 9.41 -9.28 -8.54
N GLY A 56 9.60 -7.98 -8.80
CA GLY A 56 10.63 -7.13 -8.17
C GLY A 56 12.06 -7.54 -8.51
N GLY A 57 13.00 -6.81 -7.94
CA GLY A 57 14.43 -7.17 -8.00
C GLY A 57 15.15 -6.84 -9.29
N GLY A 58 14.80 -5.75 -9.97
CA GLY A 58 15.55 -5.25 -11.11
C GLY A 58 14.72 -4.61 -12.20
N ASP A 59 15.32 -4.58 -13.36
CA ASP A 59 14.72 -4.10 -14.61
C ASP A 59 13.69 -5.11 -15.14
N ALA A 60 12.71 -4.62 -15.90
CA ALA A 60 11.60 -5.41 -16.41
C ALA A 60 12.07 -6.57 -17.29
N ALA A 61 13.10 -6.38 -18.12
CA ALA A 61 13.63 -7.42 -19.00
C ALA A 61 14.26 -8.58 -18.19
N VAL A 62 14.95 -8.27 -17.10
CA VAL A 62 15.51 -9.28 -16.19
C VAL A 62 14.40 -10.07 -15.52
N VAL A 63 13.33 -9.38 -15.11
CA VAL A 63 12.15 -10.02 -14.48
C VAL A 63 11.45 -10.97 -15.46
N GLU A 64 11.29 -10.56 -16.72
CA GLU A 64 10.71 -11.41 -17.77
C GLU A 64 11.56 -12.66 -18.04
N GLN A 65 12.87 -12.48 -18.20
CA GLN A 65 13.79 -13.60 -18.40
C GLN A 65 13.73 -14.62 -17.26
N ARG A 66 13.67 -14.14 -16.01
CA ARG A 66 13.55 -15.01 -14.84
C ARG A 66 12.19 -15.73 -14.76
N ALA A 67 11.10 -15.08 -15.18
CA ALA A 67 9.79 -15.69 -15.26
C ALA A 67 9.78 -16.82 -16.32
N ILE A 68 10.35 -16.56 -17.50
CA ILE A 68 10.52 -17.57 -18.57
C ILE A 68 11.37 -18.74 -18.05
N ALA A 69 12.56 -18.47 -17.55
CA ALA A 69 13.44 -19.52 -17.02
C ALA A 69 12.78 -20.35 -15.90
N SER A 70 11.95 -19.72 -15.06
CA SER A 70 11.18 -20.43 -14.03
C SER A 70 10.16 -21.40 -14.63
N CYS A 71 9.49 -21.02 -15.71
CA CYS A 71 8.56 -21.85 -16.46
C CYS A 71 9.29 -22.98 -17.19
N GLU A 72 10.37 -22.69 -17.90
CA GLU A 72 11.12 -23.61 -18.73
C GLU A 72 11.83 -24.74 -17.96
N ARG A 73 12.11 -24.54 -16.67
CA ARG A 73 12.60 -25.64 -15.80
C ARG A 73 11.65 -26.83 -15.77
N ARG A 74 10.37 -26.64 -16.08
CA ARG A 74 9.34 -27.69 -16.10
C ARG A 74 8.89 -28.01 -17.53
N ALA A 75 8.88 -27.03 -18.42
CA ALA A 75 8.36 -27.12 -19.79
C ALA A 75 9.42 -27.50 -20.83
N GLY A 76 10.71 -27.42 -20.48
CA GLY A 76 11.83 -27.48 -21.42
C GLY A 76 12.14 -26.11 -22.04
N ALA A 77 13.38 -25.92 -22.48
CA ALA A 77 13.86 -24.67 -23.05
C ALA A 77 13.07 -24.26 -24.31
N GLY A 78 12.80 -22.96 -24.46
CA GLY A 78 12.09 -22.40 -25.60
C GLY A 78 10.58 -22.62 -25.63
N ASN A 79 10.01 -23.28 -24.61
CA ASN A 79 8.57 -23.65 -24.59
C ASN A 79 7.70 -22.68 -23.77
N CYS A 80 8.25 -21.60 -23.18
CA CYS A 80 7.49 -20.67 -22.36
C CYS A 80 7.48 -19.28 -22.96
N ALA A 81 6.33 -18.59 -22.83
CA ALA A 81 6.16 -17.21 -23.23
C ALA A 81 5.52 -16.38 -22.09
N VAL A 82 5.91 -15.12 -21.98
CA VAL A 82 5.27 -14.17 -21.06
C VAL A 82 3.85 -13.90 -21.54
N VAL A 83 2.87 -14.03 -20.64
CA VAL A 83 1.45 -13.76 -20.91
C VAL A 83 0.90 -12.61 -20.08
N LEU A 84 1.54 -12.30 -18.94
CA LEU A 84 1.25 -11.10 -18.14
C LEU A 84 2.55 -10.33 -17.90
N ARG A 85 2.48 -9.02 -18.09
CA ARG A 85 3.55 -8.07 -17.82
C ARG A 85 2.95 -6.93 -17.01
N ASP A 86 3.41 -6.75 -15.77
CA ASP A 86 2.89 -5.76 -14.85
C ASP A 86 1.35 -5.79 -14.72
N LEU A 87 0.65 -4.83 -15.29
CA LEU A 87 -0.80 -4.73 -15.30
C LEU A 87 -1.42 -5.17 -16.64
N ALA A 88 -0.61 -5.64 -17.61
CA ALA A 88 -1.09 -5.95 -18.93
C ALA A 88 -1.13 -7.46 -19.22
N ILE A 89 -2.14 -7.88 -19.98
CA ILE A 89 -2.16 -9.17 -20.66
C ILE A 89 -1.47 -8.95 -22.03
N VAL A 90 -0.39 -9.70 -22.27
CA VAL A 90 0.44 -9.57 -23.49
C VAL A 90 0.38 -10.81 -24.37
N ARG A 91 -0.56 -11.73 -24.11
CA ARG A 91 -0.76 -12.93 -24.93
C ARG A 91 -1.35 -12.54 -26.28
N PRO A 92 -0.75 -12.96 -27.42
CA PRO A 92 -1.27 -12.68 -28.75
C PRO A 92 -2.74 -13.06 -28.92
N GLY A 93 -3.55 -12.14 -29.46
CA GLY A 93 -5.00 -12.29 -29.67
C GLY A 93 -5.86 -12.13 -28.40
N ARG A 94 -5.26 -11.79 -27.27
CA ARG A 94 -5.95 -11.52 -25.98
C ARG A 94 -5.32 -10.34 -25.24
N GLU A 95 -4.67 -9.45 -25.96
CA GLU A 95 -3.98 -8.30 -25.37
C GLU A 95 -4.96 -7.38 -24.66
N TRP A 96 -4.54 -6.92 -23.49
CA TRP A 96 -5.27 -5.93 -22.71
C TRP A 96 -4.29 -5.14 -21.82
N ALA A 97 -4.52 -3.85 -21.70
CA ALA A 97 -3.82 -3.00 -20.74
C ALA A 97 -4.84 -2.06 -20.06
N PRO A 98 -4.62 -1.69 -18.78
CA PRO A 98 -5.50 -0.73 -18.11
C PRO A 98 -5.37 0.64 -18.75
N THR A 99 -6.47 1.40 -18.74
CA THR A 99 -6.43 2.82 -19.08
C THR A 99 -5.60 3.56 -18.03
N PRO A 100 -4.62 4.37 -18.43
CA PRO A 100 -3.85 5.16 -17.48
C PRO A 100 -4.71 6.27 -16.87
N PRO A 101 -4.35 6.78 -15.68
CA PRO A 101 -5.01 7.97 -15.14
C PRO A 101 -4.82 9.17 -16.07
N PRO A 102 -5.77 10.13 -16.10
CA PRO A 102 -5.63 11.37 -16.86
C PRO A 102 -4.36 12.13 -16.46
N ALA A 103 -3.64 12.70 -17.44
CA ALA A 103 -2.32 13.30 -17.23
C ALA A 103 -2.30 14.42 -16.16
N ASN A 104 -3.38 15.20 -16.04
CA ASN A 104 -3.44 16.38 -15.16
C ASN A 104 -4.32 16.15 -13.92
N ILE A 105 -4.54 14.90 -13.52
CA ILE A 105 -5.40 14.62 -12.37
C ILE A 105 -4.67 14.81 -11.03
N GLY A 106 -3.35 14.84 -11.01
CA GLY A 106 -2.55 15.04 -9.81
C GLY A 106 -2.82 16.38 -9.12
N ILE A 107 -2.49 16.46 -7.84
CA ILE A 107 -2.43 17.68 -7.05
C ILE A 107 -0.93 17.93 -6.81
N SER A 108 -0.38 18.95 -7.45
CA SER A 108 1.07 19.16 -7.48
C SER A 108 1.46 20.56 -7.02
N SER A 109 2.56 20.65 -6.31
CA SER A 109 3.23 21.88 -5.93
C SER A 109 4.76 21.70 -6.04
N MET A 110 5.54 22.76 -5.77
CA MET A 110 7.00 22.63 -5.69
C MET A 110 7.47 21.77 -4.50
N ALA A 111 6.62 21.57 -3.50
CA ALA A 111 7.00 20.95 -2.23
C ALA A 111 6.45 19.53 -2.06
N HIS A 112 5.37 19.19 -2.76
CA HIS A 112 4.76 17.86 -2.71
C HIS A 112 3.87 17.61 -3.93
N ASP A 113 3.67 16.33 -4.22
CA ASP A 113 2.71 15.84 -5.20
C ASP A 113 1.79 14.80 -4.54
N THR A 114 0.48 14.89 -4.81
CA THR A 114 -0.46 13.80 -4.56
C THR A 114 -1.00 13.34 -5.90
N VAL A 115 -0.54 12.16 -6.34
CA VAL A 115 -0.76 11.68 -7.71
C VAL A 115 -1.18 10.22 -7.73
N PRO A 116 -2.03 9.78 -8.67
CA PRO A 116 -2.29 8.38 -8.86
C PRO A 116 -1.00 7.66 -9.28
N ASP A 117 -0.78 6.47 -8.76
CA ASP A 117 0.37 5.66 -9.13
C ASP A 117 0.02 4.81 -10.38
N ASN A 118 0.67 5.09 -11.50
CA ASN A 118 0.43 4.41 -12.77
C ASN A 118 0.83 2.91 -12.79
N ARG A 119 1.47 2.44 -11.74
CA ARG A 119 1.78 1.01 -11.52
C ARG A 119 0.61 0.24 -10.91
N PHE A 120 -0.55 0.90 -10.69
CA PHE A 120 -1.80 0.33 -10.19
C PHE A 120 -2.91 0.51 -11.22
N ILE A 121 -3.96 -0.32 -11.15
CA ILE A 121 -5.15 -0.17 -11.97
C ILE A 121 -5.82 1.14 -11.59
N TRP A 122 -6.09 1.98 -12.60
CA TRP A 122 -6.87 3.19 -12.43
C TRP A 122 -8.37 2.89 -12.62
N TRP A 123 -9.15 3.12 -11.59
CA TRP A 123 -10.60 2.96 -11.61
C TRP A 123 -11.31 4.30 -11.86
N GLY A 124 -10.73 5.38 -11.37
CA GLY A 124 -11.31 6.72 -11.39
C GLY A 124 -12.39 6.93 -10.32
N PRO A 125 -12.59 8.19 -9.86
CA PRO A 125 -13.44 8.49 -8.71
C PRO A 125 -14.91 8.08 -8.87
N GLN A 126 -15.39 7.94 -10.12
CA GLN A 126 -16.77 7.53 -10.41
C GLN A 126 -16.99 6.02 -10.28
N GLN A 127 -15.96 5.20 -10.53
CA GLN A 127 -16.03 3.73 -10.52
C GLN A 127 -15.31 3.12 -9.32
N ALA A 128 -14.33 3.83 -8.79
CA ALA A 128 -13.58 3.37 -7.62
C ALA A 128 -14.49 3.25 -6.39
N ARG A 129 -14.30 2.19 -5.62
CA ARG A 129 -14.91 2.07 -4.28
C ARG A 129 -14.41 3.12 -3.32
N GLY A 130 -13.24 3.67 -3.58
CA GLY A 130 -12.58 4.69 -2.80
C GLY A 130 -11.16 4.90 -3.27
N VAL A 131 -10.37 5.60 -2.47
CA VAL A 131 -8.96 5.87 -2.73
C VAL A 131 -8.12 5.49 -1.52
N LEU A 132 -6.95 4.91 -1.76
CA LEU A 132 -5.89 4.75 -0.79
C LEU A 132 -4.76 5.70 -1.14
N VAL A 133 -4.49 6.68 -0.28
CA VAL A 133 -3.36 7.60 -0.40
C VAL A 133 -2.21 7.07 0.44
N PHE A 134 -1.11 6.68 -0.20
CA PHE A 134 0.06 6.15 0.47
C PHE A 134 1.13 7.23 0.66
N ALA A 135 1.45 7.54 1.90
CA ALA A 135 2.52 8.44 2.29
C ALA A 135 3.82 7.65 2.56
N HIS A 136 4.87 7.94 1.80
CA HIS A 136 6.16 7.27 1.95
C HIS A 136 6.89 7.68 3.23
N GLY A 137 7.94 6.96 3.62
CA GLY A 137 8.87 7.32 4.67
C GLY A 137 9.66 8.60 4.34
N ARG A 138 10.56 9.03 5.21
CA ARG A 138 11.44 10.16 4.93
C ARG A 138 12.37 9.82 3.75
N GLY A 139 12.42 10.69 2.75
CA GLY A 139 13.40 10.61 1.66
C GLY A 139 14.80 10.97 2.16
N GLU A 140 15.82 10.30 1.62
CA GLU A 140 17.20 10.51 2.01
C GLU A 140 17.95 11.44 1.03
N ARG A 141 17.52 11.47 -0.24
CA ARG A 141 18.11 12.30 -1.28
C ARG A 141 17.49 13.69 -1.28
N GLY A 142 18.24 14.67 -1.76
CA GLY A 142 17.82 16.07 -1.78
C GLY A 142 16.77 16.42 -2.86
N ASN A 143 16.07 15.45 -3.43
CA ASN A 143 15.05 15.65 -4.45
C ASN A 143 13.84 14.72 -4.22
N MET A 144 12.78 14.85 -5.03
CA MET A 144 11.57 14.03 -4.94
C MET A 144 11.68 12.67 -5.66
N ASP A 145 12.78 12.38 -6.32
CA ASP A 145 12.87 11.18 -7.17
C ASP A 145 12.83 9.89 -6.36
N ASP A 146 13.31 9.92 -5.12
CA ASP A 146 13.22 8.78 -4.21
C ASP A 146 11.78 8.39 -3.92
N SER A 147 10.91 9.38 -3.65
CA SER A 147 9.50 9.12 -3.39
C SER A 147 8.76 8.74 -4.66
N ARG A 148 9.03 9.42 -5.79
CA ARG A 148 8.43 9.11 -7.09
C ARG A 148 8.84 7.73 -7.59
N GLY A 149 10.08 7.32 -7.38
CA GLY A 149 10.59 5.99 -7.73
C GLY A 149 10.04 4.87 -6.83
N SER A 150 9.75 5.17 -5.56
CA SER A 150 9.25 4.20 -4.60
C SER A 150 7.80 3.82 -4.89
N GLN A 151 7.52 2.51 -4.90
CA GLN A 151 6.14 2.04 -4.96
C GLN A 151 5.50 2.04 -3.57
N PRO A 152 4.19 2.30 -3.46
CA PRO A 152 3.44 1.90 -2.27
C PRO A 152 3.72 0.44 -1.91
N GLN A 153 3.74 0.14 -0.63
CA GLN A 153 4.04 -1.22 -0.17
C GLN A 153 3.07 -2.23 -0.79
N SER A 154 3.54 -3.44 -1.09
CA SER A 154 2.80 -4.43 -1.89
C SER A 154 1.43 -4.83 -1.31
N TRP A 155 1.23 -4.72 0.00
CA TRP A 155 -0.08 -4.97 0.60
C TRP A 155 -1.18 -4.01 0.11
N THR A 156 -0.83 -2.83 -0.43
CA THR A 156 -1.80 -1.90 -1.05
C THR A 156 -2.44 -2.48 -2.32
N ARG A 157 -1.81 -3.52 -2.93
CA ARG A 157 -2.37 -4.26 -4.06
C ARG A 157 -3.68 -4.96 -3.72
N HIS A 158 -3.88 -5.39 -2.48
CA HIS A 158 -5.15 -5.95 -2.05
C HIS A 158 -6.29 -4.93 -2.21
N PHE A 159 -6.04 -3.66 -1.88
CA PHE A 159 -7.00 -2.58 -2.06
C PHE A 159 -7.24 -2.26 -3.54
N ASN A 160 -6.18 -2.15 -4.33
CA ASN A 160 -6.31 -1.87 -5.75
C ASN A 160 -7.09 -2.96 -6.48
N ASN A 161 -6.78 -4.23 -6.21
CA ASN A 161 -7.49 -5.36 -6.79
C ASN A 161 -8.97 -5.43 -6.32
N ALA A 162 -9.29 -4.81 -5.19
CA ALA A 162 -10.66 -4.69 -4.68
C ALA A 162 -11.39 -3.42 -5.16
N GLY A 163 -10.82 -2.67 -6.11
CA GLY A 163 -11.47 -1.51 -6.74
C GLY A 163 -11.15 -0.16 -6.09
N TYR A 164 -10.07 -0.03 -5.35
CA TYR A 164 -9.59 1.24 -4.83
C TYR A 164 -8.50 1.82 -5.74
N ASP A 165 -8.59 3.11 -6.05
CA ASP A 165 -7.45 3.81 -6.62
C ASP A 165 -6.32 3.90 -5.60
N VAL A 166 -5.08 3.80 -6.06
CA VAL A 166 -3.89 3.97 -5.22
C VAL A 166 -3.16 5.23 -5.66
N TRP A 167 -3.05 6.17 -4.75
CA TRP A 167 -2.35 7.43 -4.95
C TRP A 167 -1.12 7.48 -4.05
N ARG A 168 -0.08 8.22 -4.47
CA ARG A 168 1.09 8.52 -3.66
C ARG A 168 1.02 9.96 -3.19
N PHE A 169 1.44 10.17 -1.95
CA PHE A 169 1.76 11.48 -1.40
C PHE A 169 3.28 11.61 -1.34
N ASP A 170 3.86 12.22 -2.38
CA ASP A 170 5.29 12.41 -2.56
C ASP A 170 5.69 13.76 -1.98
N ARG A 171 6.72 13.79 -1.12
CA ARG A 171 7.18 15.01 -0.43
C ARG A 171 8.63 15.31 -0.79
N HIS A 172 8.94 16.59 -1.02
CA HIS A 172 10.31 17.01 -1.21
C HIS A 172 11.07 16.91 0.13
N PRO A 173 12.22 16.21 0.20
CA PRO A 173 12.93 15.94 1.46
C PRO A 173 13.29 17.22 2.25
N ASN A 174 13.66 18.29 1.56
CA ASN A 174 14.04 19.58 2.20
C ASN A 174 12.85 20.31 2.83
N SER A 175 11.63 19.97 2.51
CA SER A 175 10.40 20.55 3.05
C SER A 175 9.54 19.54 3.82
N ASP A 176 10.04 18.30 4.02
CA ASP A 176 9.35 17.22 4.72
C ASP A 176 9.40 17.38 6.25
N GLU A 177 8.81 18.47 6.72
CA GLU A 177 8.54 18.69 8.14
C GLU A 177 7.16 18.13 8.47
N THR A 178 7.04 17.39 9.57
CA THR A 178 5.85 16.58 9.91
C THR A 178 4.54 17.35 9.92
N ALA A 179 4.51 18.51 10.60
CA ALA A 179 3.28 19.29 10.71
C ALA A 179 2.90 19.95 9.37
N ARG A 180 3.90 20.38 8.60
CA ARG A 180 3.68 20.93 7.27
C ARG A 180 3.14 19.89 6.30
N ALA A 181 3.77 18.73 6.25
CA ALA A 181 3.33 17.61 5.42
C ALA A 181 1.90 17.15 5.78
N ALA A 182 1.56 17.10 7.07
CA ALA A 182 0.20 16.80 7.49
C ALA A 182 -0.82 17.85 7.03
N ARG A 183 -0.47 19.16 7.00
CA ARG A 183 -1.35 20.19 6.43
C ARG A 183 -1.60 20.00 4.94
N TRP A 184 -0.55 19.72 4.16
CA TRP A 184 -0.71 19.44 2.73
C TRP A 184 -1.58 18.22 2.50
N LEU A 185 -1.31 17.13 3.21
CA LEU A 185 -2.09 15.91 3.11
C LEU A 185 -3.58 16.15 3.41
N ARG A 186 -3.91 16.92 4.46
CA ARG A 186 -5.31 17.30 4.76
C ARG A 186 -5.98 18.04 3.61
N THR A 187 -5.28 19.02 3.03
CA THR A 187 -5.79 19.79 1.87
C THR A 187 -6.07 18.86 0.69
N ASP A 188 -5.15 17.96 0.39
CA ASP A 188 -5.27 17.03 -0.73
C ASP A 188 -6.38 16.01 -0.51
N LEU A 189 -6.56 15.51 0.72
CA LEU A 189 -7.65 14.61 1.05
C LEU A 189 -9.02 15.30 0.90
N ALA A 190 -9.13 16.55 1.32
CA ALA A 190 -10.34 17.35 1.11
C ALA A 190 -10.64 17.50 -0.39
N GLU A 191 -9.63 17.74 -1.21
CA GLU A 191 -9.75 17.80 -2.66
C GLU A 191 -10.18 16.45 -3.26
N LEU A 192 -9.58 15.33 -2.83
CA LEU A 192 -9.99 13.99 -3.27
C LEU A 192 -11.45 13.69 -2.90
N ARG A 193 -11.89 14.11 -1.71
CA ARG A 193 -13.29 14.02 -1.29
C ARG A 193 -14.19 14.82 -2.24
N ARG A 194 -13.79 16.04 -2.59
CA ARG A 194 -14.53 16.92 -3.53
C ARG A 194 -14.60 16.33 -4.95
N ARG A 195 -13.58 15.57 -5.37
CA ARG A 195 -13.55 14.85 -6.65
C ARG A 195 -14.46 13.62 -6.70
N GLY A 196 -15.08 13.27 -5.58
CA GLY A 196 -16.10 12.22 -5.51
C GLY A 196 -15.67 10.92 -4.86
N TYR A 197 -14.45 10.82 -4.32
CA TYR A 197 -14.08 9.64 -3.54
C TYR A 197 -14.88 9.58 -2.23
N ARG A 198 -15.72 8.55 -2.10
CA ARG A 198 -16.62 8.38 -0.96
C ARG A 198 -15.97 7.68 0.22
N HIS A 199 -14.93 6.90 -0.02
CA HIS A 199 -14.16 6.19 1.00
C HIS A 199 -12.69 6.51 0.83
N ILE A 200 -12.08 7.17 1.80
CA ILE A 200 -10.69 7.63 1.78
C ILE A 200 -9.89 6.88 2.85
N ILE A 201 -8.89 6.14 2.39
CA ILE A 201 -7.93 5.44 3.23
C ILE A 201 -6.61 6.20 3.14
N VAL A 202 -6.07 6.60 4.28
CA VAL A 202 -4.74 7.21 4.35
C VAL A 202 -3.81 6.18 4.96
N ALA A 203 -2.77 5.85 4.23
CA ALA A 203 -1.81 4.85 4.67
C ALA A 203 -0.38 5.39 4.57
N GLY A 204 0.52 4.89 5.39
CA GLY A 204 1.91 5.29 5.25
C GLY A 204 2.86 4.47 6.09
N GLN A 205 4.15 4.60 5.77
CA GLN A 205 5.24 3.96 6.46
C GLN A 205 6.16 5.02 7.07
N SER A 206 6.72 4.74 8.26
CA SER A 206 7.66 5.64 8.92
C SER A 206 7.06 7.04 9.09
N ARG A 207 7.71 8.09 8.59
CA ARG A 207 7.22 9.48 8.56
C ARG A 207 5.84 9.58 7.90
N GLY A 208 5.60 8.83 6.83
CA GLY A 208 4.30 8.78 6.18
C GLY A 208 3.19 8.20 7.07
N GLY A 209 3.49 7.16 7.85
CA GLY A 209 2.57 6.61 8.85
C GLY A 209 2.25 7.61 9.97
N TRP A 210 3.24 8.41 10.35
CA TRP A 210 3.05 9.50 11.32
C TRP A 210 2.14 10.59 10.77
N ASN A 211 2.40 11.05 9.53
CA ASN A 211 1.53 12.02 8.86
C ASN A 211 0.10 11.49 8.68
N ALA A 212 -0.05 10.20 8.36
CA ALA A 212 -1.36 9.57 8.23
C ALA A 212 -2.17 9.63 9.53
N MET A 213 -1.55 9.39 10.69
CA MET A 213 -2.23 9.53 11.98
C MET A 213 -2.60 10.98 12.29
N MET A 214 -1.77 11.94 11.90
CA MET A 214 -2.02 13.36 12.15
C MET A 214 -3.26 13.91 11.44
N VAL A 215 -3.77 13.27 10.38
CA VAL A 215 -5.00 13.73 9.70
C VAL A 215 -6.27 13.44 10.50
N LEU A 216 -6.18 12.58 11.51
CA LEU A 216 -7.31 12.23 12.37
C LEU A 216 -7.80 13.39 13.26
N ASP A 217 -7.04 14.47 13.38
CA ASP A 217 -7.47 15.68 14.09
C ASP A 217 -8.59 16.45 13.34
N GLN A 218 -8.87 16.09 12.08
CA GLN A 218 -9.94 16.69 11.28
C GLN A 218 -10.96 15.62 10.84
N PRO A 219 -12.18 15.65 11.41
CA PRO A 219 -13.23 14.70 11.10
C PRO A 219 -13.60 14.70 9.60
N GLY A 220 -13.89 13.52 9.07
CA GLY A 220 -14.41 13.35 7.70
C GLY A 220 -13.37 13.43 6.57
N LEU A 221 -12.09 13.70 6.87
CA LEU A 221 -11.04 13.67 5.83
C LEU A 221 -10.65 12.24 5.48
N ALA A 222 -10.43 11.38 6.48
CA ALA A 222 -10.09 9.98 6.30
C ALA A 222 -11.14 9.09 6.99
N ASP A 223 -11.56 8.03 6.31
CA ASP A 223 -12.44 7.01 6.88
C ASP A 223 -11.61 5.91 7.56
N VAL A 224 -10.39 5.68 7.08
CA VAL A 224 -9.45 4.70 7.62
C VAL A 224 -8.03 5.26 7.59
N VAL A 225 -7.29 5.05 8.66
CA VAL A 225 -5.85 5.31 8.72
C VAL A 225 -5.11 4.01 8.96
N ILE A 226 -4.03 3.77 8.18
CA ILE A 226 -3.15 2.60 8.31
C ILE A 226 -1.71 3.08 8.48
N ALA A 227 -1.17 2.97 9.70
CA ALA A 227 0.15 3.47 10.07
C ALA A 227 1.15 2.31 10.27
N ILE A 228 2.10 2.16 9.34
CA ILE A 228 3.09 1.07 9.34
C ILE A 228 4.42 1.59 9.85
N ALA A 229 4.97 0.99 10.91
CA ALA A 229 6.25 1.37 11.53
C ALA A 229 6.38 2.90 11.65
N SER A 230 5.32 3.57 12.14
CA SER A 230 5.23 5.02 12.11
C SER A 230 6.32 5.67 12.98
N ALA A 231 7.08 6.62 12.40
CA ALA A 231 8.17 7.31 13.08
C ALA A 231 8.31 8.75 12.57
N ALA A 232 8.46 9.69 13.49
CA ALA A 232 8.74 11.10 13.16
C ALA A 232 10.15 11.51 13.54
N HIS A 233 10.81 10.76 14.40
CA HIS A 233 12.10 11.07 15.01
C HIS A 233 13.20 10.18 14.46
N GLY A 234 14.43 10.72 14.44
CA GLY A 234 15.63 9.99 14.03
C GLY A 234 16.00 8.85 14.99
N ARG A 235 17.01 8.08 14.62
CA ARG A 235 17.65 7.11 15.52
C ARG A 235 18.32 7.87 16.68
N GLY A 236 18.41 7.27 17.87
CA GLY A 236 18.82 7.92 19.09
C GLY A 236 20.08 8.80 19.03
N ALA A 237 21.08 8.48 18.20
CA ALA A 237 22.30 9.28 18.01
C ALA A 237 22.09 10.51 17.09
N ASP A 238 21.10 10.48 16.19
CA ASP A 238 20.83 11.55 15.23
C ASP A 238 19.85 12.60 15.80
N ALA A 239 19.50 12.45 17.05
CA ALA A 239 18.37 13.09 17.74
C ALA A 239 18.55 14.57 18.10
N ARG A 240 19.57 15.28 17.63
CA ARG A 240 19.76 16.71 17.99
C ARG A 240 18.63 17.60 17.47
N ASN A 241 18.04 17.26 16.32
CA ASN A 241 16.98 18.03 15.67
C ASN A 241 15.58 17.39 15.75
N ASP A 242 15.51 16.09 16.07
CA ASP A 242 14.27 15.30 16.19
C ASP A 242 14.43 14.31 17.36
N PRO A 243 14.37 14.75 18.60
CA PRO A 243 14.72 13.93 19.75
C PRO A 243 13.74 12.78 19.94
N GLN A 244 14.26 11.57 19.89
CA GLN A 244 13.50 10.33 20.00
C GLN A 244 12.69 10.23 21.31
N TRP A 245 13.15 10.86 22.38
CA TRP A 245 12.47 10.91 23.68
C TRP A 245 11.12 11.64 23.64
N GLN A 246 10.87 12.51 22.63
CA GLN A 246 9.58 13.17 22.47
C GLN A 246 8.54 12.28 21.75
N GLN A 247 8.95 11.15 21.22
CA GLN A 247 8.11 10.32 20.36
C GLN A 247 6.80 9.88 21.04
N ILE A 248 6.88 9.48 22.30
CA ILE A 248 5.72 8.97 23.04
C ILE A 248 4.74 10.09 23.38
N SER A 249 5.22 11.22 23.87
CA SER A 249 4.35 12.38 24.19
C SER A 249 3.69 12.96 22.95
N GLN A 250 4.40 13.00 21.82
CA GLN A 250 3.84 13.46 20.55
C GLN A 250 2.84 12.45 19.98
N LEU A 251 3.11 11.14 20.10
CA LEU A 251 2.14 10.12 19.73
C LEU A 251 0.85 10.24 20.55
N GLU A 252 0.97 10.43 21.86
CA GLU A 252 -0.16 10.64 22.73
C GLU A 252 -0.97 11.88 22.32
N ALA A 253 -0.29 12.99 22.02
CA ALA A 253 -0.94 14.21 21.54
C ALA A 253 -1.70 13.98 20.22
N ILE A 254 -1.09 13.26 19.26
CA ILE A 254 -1.73 12.90 17.99
C ILE A 254 -2.97 12.02 18.22
N LEU A 255 -2.85 10.99 19.04
CA LEU A 255 -3.96 10.08 19.32
C LEU A 255 -5.08 10.79 20.08
N THR A 256 -4.74 11.74 20.98
CA THR A 256 -5.71 12.57 21.68
C THR A 256 -6.46 13.49 20.71
N ALA A 257 -5.74 14.22 19.87
CA ALA A 257 -6.34 15.06 18.84
C ALA A 257 -7.16 14.24 17.82
N GLY A 258 -6.70 13.05 17.52
CA GLY A 258 -7.35 12.11 16.59
C GLY A 258 -8.72 11.63 17.04
N GLN A 259 -9.06 11.76 18.33
CA GLN A 259 -10.41 11.44 18.83
C GLN A 259 -11.52 12.31 18.21
N ALA A 260 -11.16 13.45 17.62
CA ALA A 260 -12.09 14.22 16.80
C ALA A 260 -12.68 13.39 15.65
N SER A 261 -11.92 12.41 15.13
CA SER A 261 -12.35 11.49 14.07
C SER A 261 -12.75 10.11 14.61
N SER A 262 -13.52 10.06 15.69
CA SER A 262 -13.97 8.80 16.32
C SER A 262 -14.72 7.86 15.36
N GLN A 263 -15.28 8.37 14.27
CA GLN A 263 -15.93 7.57 13.23
C GLN A 263 -14.92 6.93 12.23
N ALA A 264 -13.67 7.34 12.25
CA ALA A 264 -12.61 6.71 11.46
C ALA A 264 -12.15 5.39 12.10
N ARG A 265 -11.48 4.56 11.30
CA ARG A 265 -10.81 3.33 11.75
C ARG A 265 -9.30 3.57 11.80
N LEU A 266 -8.62 3.01 12.79
CA LEU A 266 -7.17 3.09 12.93
C LEU A 266 -6.55 1.70 12.95
N ALA A 267 -5.70 1.39 11.98
CA ALA A 267 -4.81 0.24 12.00
C ALA A 267 -3.36 0.69 12.19
N ALA A 268 -2.61 0.00 13.02
CA ALA A 268 -1.20 0.25 13.22
C ALA A 268 -0.39 -1.05 13.21
N ALA A 269 0.83 -1.01 12.67
CA ALA A 269 1.78 -2.11 12.74
C ALA A 269 3.11 -1.63 13.29
N ASN A 270 3.56 -2.25 14.38
CA ASN A 270 4.87 -2.06 14.99
C ASN A 270 5.69 -3.33 14.84
N PHE A 271 7.01 -3.22 14.75
CA PHE A 271 7.90 -4.34 14.53
C PHE A 271 8.97 -4.44 15.61
N ARG A 272 9.47 -5.66 15.84
CA ARG A 272 10.62 -5.89 16.73
C ARG A 272 11.87 -5.26 16.11
N GLU A 273 12.78 -4.80 16.96
CA GLU A 273 14.06 -4.25 16.53
C GLU A 273 13.94 -3.07 15.54
N ASP A 274 12.86 -2.32 15.65
CA ASP A 274 12.73 -1.07 14.90
C ASP A 274 13.60 0.01 15.58
N PRO A 275 14.68 0.49 14.93
CA PRO A 275 15.59 1.44 15.54
C PRO A 275 14.98 2.84 15.76
N PHE A 276 13.78 3.07 15.20
CA PHE A 276 13.03 4.31 15.34
C PHE A 276 11.94 4.21 16.42
N ASP A 277 11.80 3.08 17.10
CA ASP A 277 10.87 2.87 18.20
C ASP A 277 11.64 2.59 19.50
N ALA A 278 11.88 3.66 20.28
CA ALA A 278 12.65 3.58 21.51
C ALA A 278 11.89 2.93 22.67
N GLU A 279 10.56 3.04 22.68
CA GLU A 279 9.70 2.61 23.77
C GLU A 279 8.53 1.75 23.25
N PRO A 280 8.80 0.56 22.65
CA PRO A 280 7.79 -0.20 21.93
C PRO A 280 6.60 -0.65 22.82
N ASP A 281 6.84 -0.97 24.07
CA ASP A 281 5.77 -1.37 25.00
C ASP A 281 4.85 -0.19 25.33
N ARG A 282 5.43 0.97 25.58
CA ARG A 282 4.68 2.20 25.90
C ARG A 282 3.89 2.68 24.68
N ARG A 283 4.48 2.61 23.50
CA ARG A 283 3.80 2.88 22.22
C ARG A 283 2.58 1.98 22.05
N ALA A 284 2.77 0.67 22.21
CA ALA A 284 1.69 -0.30 22.07
C ALA A 284 0.59 -0.09 23.12
N ALA A 285 0.95 0.25 24.36
CA ALA A 285 -0.02 0.58 25.42
C ALA A 285 -0.85 1.81 25.07
N LEU A 286 -0.22 2.91 24.63
CA LEU A 286 -0.92 4.11 24.17
C LEU A 286 -1.86 3.82 23.01
N MET A 287 -1.39 3.10 21.99
CA MET A 287 -2.22 2.74 20.84
C MET A 287 -3.44 1.92 21.27
N ARG A 288 -3.32 0.97 22.19
CA ARG A 288 -4.46 0.21 22.72
C ARG A 288 -5.42 1.09 23.52
N GLN A 289 -4.88 1.98 24.35
CA GLN A 289 -5.70 2.87 25.18
C GLN A 289 -6.56 3.82 24.34
N TYR A 290 -5.95 4.48 23.36
CA TYR A 290 -6.64 5.47 22.54
C TYR A 290 -7.37 4.82 21.35
N GLY A 291 -6.87 3.71 20.85
CA GLY A 291 -7.43 3.01 19.70
C GLY A 291 -8.88 2.58 19.87
N GLN A 292 -9.27 2.19 21.07
CA GLN A 292 -10.63 1.78 21.41
C GLN A 292 -11.69 2.89 21.21
N ARG A 293 -11.28 4.12 21.02
CA ARG A 293 -12.17 5.27 20.79
C ARG A 293 -12.50 5.53 19.33
N PHE A 294 -11.86 4.80 18.41
CA PHE A 294 -12.19 4.83 16.97
C PHE A 294 -13.27 3.81 16.64
N ALA A 295 -13.96 4.00 15.51
CA ALA A 295 -15.00 3.07 15.03
C ALA A 295 -14.46 1.65 14.74
N GLY A 296 -13.15 1.48 14.64
CA GLY A 296 -12.45 0.22 14.58
C GLY A 296 -10.98 0.44 14.89
N PHE A 297 -10.39 -0.51 15.61
CA PHE A 297 -8.97 -0.49 15.94
C PHE A 297 -8.32 -1.84 15.70
N LEU A 298 -7.17 -1.82 15.03
CA LEU A 298 -6.35 -2.99 14.76
C LEU A 298 -4.89 -2.67 15.06
N LEU A 299 -4.28 -3.43 15.97
CA LEU A 299 -2.85 -3.32 16.25
C LEU A 299 -2.14 -4.63 15.92
N ILE A 300 -1.26 -4.58 14.94
CA ILE A 300 -0.29 -5.63 14.61
C ILE A 300 0.99 -5.30 15.40
N ASP A 301 1.10 -5.89 16.59
CA ASP A 301 2.17 -5.55 17.53
C ASP A 301 3.29 -6.59 17.51
N ARG A 302 4.40 -6.24 16.90
CA ARG A 302 5.66 -7.01 16.91
C ARG A 302 5.48 -8.49 16.51
N PRO A 303 4.84 -8.75 15.36
CA PRO A 303 4.53 -10.11 14.95
C PRO A 303 5.81 -10.92 14.73
N GLU A 304 5.75 -12.21 15.02
CA GLU A 304 6.86 -13.12 14.84
C GLU A 304 7.35 -13.16 13.38
N GLY A 305 8.67 -13.18 13.20
CA GLY A 305 9.34 -13.28 11.89
C GLY A 305 9.34 -12.00 11.06
N LEU A 306 8.79 -10.89 11.59
CA LEU A 306 8.82 -9.57 10.94
C LEU A 306 9.64 -8.60 11.81
N ILE A 307 10.85 -8.30 11.37
CA ILE A 307 11.87 -7.58 12.15
C ILE A 307 12.33 -6.33 11.40
N GLY A 308 12.52 -5.25 12.16
CA GLY A 308 13.07 -3.99 11.68
C GLY A 308 12.06 -3.06 11.01
N HIS A 309 12.51 -1.83 10.79
CA HIS A 309 11.68 -0.71 10.32
C HIS A 309 10.99 -0.93 8.96
N SER A 310 11.61 -1.72 8.10
CA SER A 310 11.11 -2.00 6.75
C SER A 310 10.25 -3.27 6.65
N ALA A 311 9.97 -3.94 7.77
CA ALA A 311 9.25 -5.22 7.76
C ALA A 311 7.87 -5.14 7.08
N GLY A 312 7.17 -3.99 7.18
CA GLY A 312 5.89 -3.75 6.51
C GLY A 312 5.96 -3.73 4.97
N ALA A 313 7.15 -3.56 4.39
CA ALA A 313 7.35 -3.61 2.94
C ALA A 313 7.62 -5.04 2.42
N SER A 314 7.82 -6.01 3.32
CA SER A 314 8.18 -7.37 2.95
C SER A 314 7.03 -8.15 2.31
N SER A 315 7.37 -9.14 1.48
CA SER A 315 6.39 -10.09 0.95
C SER A 315 5.70 -10.92 2.04
N ALA A 316 6.41 -11.19 3.13
CA ALA A 316 5.86 -11.89 4.29
C ALA A 316 4.75 -11.07 4.98
N PHE A 317 4.95 -9.76 5.17
CA PHE A 317 3.91 -8.88 5.70
C PHE A 317 2.71 -8.82 4.74
N ASN A 318 2.95 -8.63 3.45
CA ASN A 318 1.90 -8.62 2.43
C ASN A 318 1.05 -9.91 2.48
N THR A 319 1.70 -11.07 2.46
CA THR A 319 1.02 -12.38 2.48
C THR A 319 0.19 -12.57 3.76
N ARG A 320 0.74 -12.18 4.91
CA ARG A 320 0.11 -12.42 6.21
C ARG A 320 -0.99 -11.41 6.53
N TYR A 321 -0.80 -10.14 6.19
CA TYR A 321 -1.64 -9.05 6.67
C TYR A 321 -2.39 -8.27 5.59
N GLY A 322 -2.01 -8.38 4.31
CA GLY A 322 -2.62 -7.57 3.26
C GLY A 322 -4.13 -7.76 3.13
N ALA A 323 -4.60 -9.01 3.15
CA ALA A 323 -6.03 -9.31 3.11
C ALA A 323 -6.76 -8.87 4.39
N CYS A 324 -6.11 -8.99 5.54
CA CYS A 324 -6.67 -8.56 6.81
C CYS A 324 -6.82 -7.04 6.86
N LEU A 325 -5.82 -6.28 6.42
CA LEU A 325 -5.90 -4.82 6.34
C LEU A 325 -7.02 -4.36 5.40
N LEU A 326 -7.20 -5.02 4.25
CA LEU A 326 -8.33 -4.76 3.37
C LEU A 326 -9.66 -5.03 4.09
N ASN A 327 -9.80 -6.20 4.73
CA ASN A 327 -11.00 -6.54 5.47
C ASN A 327 -11.27 -5.56 6.62
N PHE A 328 -10.24 -5.18 7.38
CA PHE A 328 -10.33 -4.16 8.41
C PHE A 328 -10.89 -2.84 7.87
N ALA A 329 -10.40 -2.40 6.72
CA ALA A 329 -10.83 -1.13 6.12
C ALA A 329 -12.26 -1.20 5.54
N THR A 330 -12.71 -2.35 5.05
CA THR A 330 -13.91 -2.43 4.20
C THR A 330 -15.09 -3.18 4.80
N ALA A 331 -14.88 -4.07 5.75
CA ALA A 331 -15.96 -4.84 6.35
C ALA A 331 -16.88 -3.95 7.20
N PRO A 332 -18.21 -4.21 7.22
CA PRO A 332 -19.14 -3.49 8.10
C PRO A 332 -18.74 -3.58 9.58
N ARG A 333 -18.19 -4.73 9.98
CA ARG A 333 -17.61 -4.96 11.31
C ARG A 333 -16.14 -5.27 11.13
N PRO A 334 -15.24 -4.31 11.40
CA PRO A 334 -13.81 -4.52 11.21
C PRO A 334 -13.29 -5.58 12.21
N PRO A 335 -12.36 -6.46 11.78
CA PRO A 335 -11.68 -7.35 12.72
C PRO A 335 -10.81 -6.55 13.69
N SER A 336 -10.71 -7.00 14.92
CA SER A 336 -9.80 -6.45 15.93
C SER A 336 -8.44 -7.16 15.98
N SER A 337 -8.30 -8.24 15.22
CA SER A 337 -7.06 -9.02 15.08
C SER A 337 -6.97 -9.64 13.69
N CYS A 338 -5.77 -9.99 13.26
CA CYS A 338 -5.48 -10.75 12.05
C CYS A 338 -5.14 -12.22 12.46
#